data_051abbcc6271d8bb2e5d9ebab2742bb0
#
_entry.id   051abbcc6271d8bb2e5d9ebab2742bb0
#
_cell.length_a   1.000
_cell.length_b   1.000
_cell.length_c   1.000
_cell.angle_alpha   90.00
_cell.angle_beta   90.00
_cell.angle_gamma   90.00
#
_symmetry.space_group_name_H-M   'P 1'
#
loop_
_entity.id
_entity.type
_entity.pdbx_description
1 polymer ?
#
loop_
_entity_poly.entity_id
_entity_poly.type
_entity_poly.pdbx_seq_one_letter_code
_entity_poly.pdbx_strand_id
1 'polypeptide(L)'
;MVMSDRIGVMRDGGLAQIGSPHEIYSNPVNRFVCEFMGEVNSIAVTRGNGGELWCESMGATITPPSIVETSFRQGTLMIRPENMRLVNPDEPCSTNVFSGQLFNEYVLGSRIQYQIRCKSDTFLVERLREAGLPKSGDQVSFGWSPEDSMLFPE
;
A
#
# COMPACT_ATOMS: atom_id res chain seq x y z
N MET A 1 14.72 8.02 -12.24
CA MET A 1 14.90 6.62 -12.71
C MET A 1 14.90 6.53 -14.25
N VAL A 2 15.46 7.46 -14.94
CA VAL A 2 15.40 7.53 -16.43
C VAL A 2 16.77 7.27 -17.09
N MET A 3 17.81 6.95 -16.31
CA MET A 3 19.19 6.92 -16.81
C MET A 3 19.86 5.53 -16.84
N SER A 4 19.16 4.47 -16.46
CA SER A 4 19.70 3.12 -16.45
C SER A 4 18.66 2.08 -16.85
N ASP A 5 19.08 1.13 -17.69
CA ASP A 5 18.23 -0.01 -18.06
C ASP A 5 18.11 -1.04 -16.93
N ARG A 6 19.11 -1.11 -16.06
CA ARG A 6 19.14 -1.97 -14.89
C ARG A 6 19.73 -1.25 -13.69
N ILE A 7 19.18 -1.54 -12.52
CA ILE A 7 19.70 -1.06 -11.23
C ILE A 7 19.88 -2.24 -10.27
N GLY A 8 20.75 -2.08 -9.31
CA GLY A 8 20.94 -3.03 -8.21
C GLY A 8 20.65 -2.35 -6.88
N VAL A 9 19.83 -2.99 -6.05
CA VAL A 9 19.62 -2.58 -4.66
C VAL A 9 20.56 -3.39 -3.78
N MET A 10 21.37 -2.71 -3.00
CA MET A 10 22.33 -3.33 -2.07
C MET A 10 21.89 -3.21 -0.63
N ARG A 11 22.18 -4.23 0.16
CA ARG A 11 21.97 -4.26 1.61
C ARG A 11 23.10 -5.01 2.29
N ASP A 12 23.62 -4.43 3.36
CA ASP A 12 24.67 -5.07 4.19
C ASP A 12 25.88 -5.61 3.40
N GLY A 13 26.28 -4.87 2.34
CA GLY A 13 27.39 -5.24 1.45
C GLY A 13 27.06 -6.28 0.39
N GLY A 14 25.84 -6.79 0.36
CA GLY A 14 25.35 -7.75 -0.63
C GLY A 14 24.33 -7.16 -1.60
N LEU A 15 24.15 -7.81 -2.74
CA LEU A 15 23.13 -7.46 -3.72
C LEU A 15 21.79 -8.06 -3.29
N ALA A 16 20.82 -7.21 -2.94
CA ALA A 16 19.47 -7.62 -2.53
C ALA A 16 18.60 -7.97 -3.74
N GLN A 17 18.63 -7.12 -4.77
CA GLN A 17 17.91 -7.34 -6.02
C GLN A 17 18.56 -6.58 -7.17
N ILE A 18 18.51 -7.15 -8.37
CA ILE A 18 18.93 -6.51 -9.61
C ILE A 18 17.86 -6.70 -10.68
N GLY A 19 17.54 -5.66 -11.42
CA GLY A 19 16.53 -5.69 -12.49
C GLY A 19 16.33 -4.33 -13.11
N SER A 20 15.34 -4.20 -13.99
CA SER A 20 14.90 -2.89 -14.44
C SER A 20 14.28 -2.10 -13.29
N PRO A 21 14.32 -0.76 -13.31
CA PRO A 21 13.65 0.06 -12.29
C PRO A 21 12.18 -0.31 -12.09
N HIS A 22 11.48 -0.57 -13.16
CA HIS A 22 10.07 -0.98 -13.13
C HIS A 22 9.86 -2.34 -12.44
N GLU A 23 10.69 -3.34 -12.78
CA GLU A 23 10.60 -4.67 -12.15
C GLU A 23 10.84 -4.60 -10.65
N ILE A 24 11.89 -3.89 -10.21
CA ILE A 24 12.21 -3.77 -8.78
C ILE A 24 11.11 -3.02 -8.02
N TYR A 25 10.51 -2.01 -8.65
CA TYR A 25 9.40 -1.25 -8.04
C TYR A 25 8.12 -2.07 -7.92
N SER A 26 7.75 -2.80 -8.99
CA SER A 26 6.50 -3.56 -9.06
C SER A 26 6.57 -4.92 -8.39
N ASN A 27 7.76 -5.55 -8.41
CA ASN A 27 7.98 -6.90 -7.87
C ASN A 27 9.22 -6.93 -6.96
N PRO A 28 9.22 -6.20 -5.85
CA PRO A 28 10.32 -6.25 -4.89
C PRO A 28 10.41 -7.63 -4.25
N VAL A 29 11.62 -8.18 -4.16
CA VAL A 29 11.85 -9.54 -3.63
C VAL A 29 11.63 -9.65 -2.12
N ASN A 30 11.67 -8.53 -1.41
CA ASN A 30 11.43 -8.49 0.03
C ASN A 30 10.98 -7.09 0.48
N ARG A 31 10.57 -7.02 1.74
CA ARG A 31 10.12 -5.79 2.39
C ARG A 31 11.14 -4.65 2.31
N PHE A 32 12.43 -4.94 2.54
CA PHE A 32 13.49 -3.94 2.49
C PHE A 32 13.57 -3.27 1.10
N VAL A 33 13.56 -4.05 0.02
CA VAL A 33 13.58 -3.50 -1.35
C VAL A 33 12.34 -2.69 -1.63
N CYS A 34 11.17 -3.15 -1.16
CA CYS A 34 9.92 -2.43 -1.31
C CYS A 34 9.97 -1.04 -0.66
N GLU A 35 10.44 -0.95 0.59
CA GLU A 35 10.60 0.30 1.33
C GLU A 35 11.69 1.20 0.72
N PHE A 36 12.80 0.61 0.29
CA PHE A 36 13.91 1.35 -0.31
C PHE A 36 13.53 2.06 -1.61
N MET A 37 12.65 1.47 -2.41
CA MET A 37 12.24 2.01 -3.71
C MET A 37 11.26 3.18 -3.64
N GLY A 38 10.70 3.46 -2.48
CA GLY A 38 9.80 4.60 -2.29
C GLY A 38 8.78 4.40 -1.18
N GLU A 39 7.95 5.39 -0.97
CA GLU A 39 6.91 5.36 0.04
C GLU A 39 5.95 4.19 -0.17
N VAL A 40 5.52 3.60 0.93
CA VAL A 40 4.60 2.47 0.94
C VAL A 40 3.79 2.45 2.23
N ASN A 41 2.52 2.10 2.14
CA ASN A 41 1.70 1.78 3.30
C ASN A 41 2.02 0.36 3.75
N SER A 42 2.29 0.17 5.04
CA SER A 42 2.64 -1.12 5.63
C SER A 42 1.63 -1.50 6.71
N ILE A 43 1.08 -2.69 6.61
CA ILE A 43 0.06 -3.20 7.53
C ILE A 43 0.52 -4.57 8.04
N ALA A 44 0.66 -4.71 9.37
CA ALA A 44 0.92 -6.00 9.97
C ALA A 44 -0.33 -6.86 9.93
N VAL A 45 -0.20 -8.08 9.43
CA VAL A 45 -1.31 -9.02 9.25
C VAL A 45 -1.00 -10.40 9.79
N THR A 46 -2.03 -11.09 10.27
CA THR A 46 -1.99 -12.49 10.63
C THR A 46 -2.94 -13.28 9.73
N ARG A 47 -2.56 -14.50 9.38
CA ARG A 47 -3.38 -15.34 8.54
C ARG A 47 -4.43 -16.09 9.36
N GLY A 48 -5.68 -15.96 8.97
CA GLY A 48 -6.79 -16.75 9.51
C GLY A 48 -6.86 -18.15 8.90
N ASN A 49 -7.66 -19.00 9.51
CA ASN A 49 -7.83 -20.41 9.08
C ASN A 49 -8.51 -20.54 7.70
N GLY A 50 -9.27 -19.54 7.28
CA GLY A 50 -9.97 -19.51 5.99
C GLY A 50 -9.14 -18.87 4.86
N GLY A 51 -7.89 -18.42 5.16
CA GLY A 51 -7.01 -17.80 4.18
C GLY A 51 -7.12 -16.27 4.14
N GLU A 52 -8.08 -15.68 4.83
CA GLU A 52 -8.18 -14.24 5.03
C GLU A 52 -7.03 -13.72 5.89
N LEU A 53 -6.75 -12.44 5.76
CA LEU A 53 -5.77 -11.74 6.58
C LEU A 53 -6.50 -10.92 7.65
N TRP A 54 -6.06 -11.05 8.89
CA TRP A 54 -6.54 -10.23 10.00
C TRP A 54 -5.53 -9.12 10.31
N CYS A 55 -6.01 -7.89 10.39
CA CYS A 55 -5.24 -6.74 10.83
C CYS A 55 -5.70 -6.29 12.21
N GLU A 56 -4.85 -6.48 13.22
CA GLU A 56 -5.18 -6.14 14.62
C GLU A 56 -5.35 -4.64 14.82
N SER A 57 -4.47 -3.82 14.26
CA SER A 57 -4.50 -2.35 14.41
C SER A 57 -5.76 -1.72 13.81
N MET A 58 -6.27 -2.29 12.73
CA MET A 58 -7.52 -1.87 12.10
C MET A 58 -8.75 -2.58 12.67
N GLY A 59 -8.55 -3.73 13.34
CA GLY A 59 -9.63 -4.61 13.82
C GLY A 59 -10.51 -5.09 12.67
N ALA A 60 -9.91 -5.48 11.56
CA ALA A 60 -10.61 -5.80 10.33
C ALA A 60 -9.95 -6.93 9.55
N THR A 61 -10.75 -7.62 8.78
CA THR A 61 -10.32 -8.62 7.81
C THR A 61 -9.94 -7.96 6.49
N ILE A 62 -8.84 -8.39 5.90
CA ILE A 62 -8.31 -7.92 4.62
C ILE A 62 -8.31 -9.10 3.64
N THR A 63 -8.81 -8.87 2.44
CA THR A 63 -8.69 -9.82 1.35
C THR A 63 -7.28 -9.77 0.78
N PRO A 64 -6.53 -10.88 0.77
CA PRO A 64 -5.19 -10.95 0.23
C PRO A 64 -5.17 -10.90 -1.30
N PRO A 65 -4.00 -10.64 -1.93
CA PRO A 65 -3.83 -10.86 -3.36
C PRO A 65 -4.00 -12.35 -3.71
N SER A 66 -4.33 -12.65 -4.97
CA SER A 66 -4.63 -14.01 -5.42
C SER A 66 -3.44 -14.98 -5.30
N ILE A 67 -2.23 -14.48 -5.45
CA ILE A 67 -0.99 -15.26 -5.30
C ILE A 67 -0.42 -15.03 -3.91
N VAL A 68 -0.74 -15.94 -2.99
CA VAL A 68 -0.23 -15.91 -1.62
C VAL A 68 0.37 -17.26 -1.28
N GLU A 69 1.59 -17.26 -0.76
CA GLU A 69 2.12 -18.45 -0.08
C GLU A 69 1.20 -18.86 1.06
N THR A 70 0.83 -20.13 1.10
CA THR A 70 -0.15 -20.64 2.05
C THR A 70 0.43 -20.99 3.43
N SER A 71 1.74 -20.92 3.59
CA SER A 71 2.47 -21.49 4.74
C SER A 71 2.89 -20.49 5.83
N PHE A 72 2.49 -19.22 5.75
CA PHE A 72 2.86 -18.22 6.77
C PHE A 72 1.75 -18.01 7.82
N ARG A 73 2.14 -17.54 9.00
CA ARG A 73 1.21 -17.12 10.07
C ARG A 73 1.13 -15.62 10.23
N GLN A 74 2.24 -14.93 10.06
CA GLN A 74 2.35 -13.48 10.19
C GLN A 74 3.08 -12.93 8.97
N GLY A 75 2.82 -11.67 8.64
CA GLY A 75 3.46 -11.00 7.54
C GLY A 75 3.11 -9.51 7.51
N THR A 76 3.71 -8.83 6.54
CA THR A 76 3.44 -7.43 6.27
C THR A 76 2.83 -7.29 4.88
N LEU A 77 1.64 -6.69 4.83
CA LEU A 77 0.99 -6.29 3.58
C LEU A 77 1.42 -4.87 3.25
N MET A 78 1.88 -4.66 2.02
CA MET A 78 2.35 -3.36 1.56
C MET A 78 1.57 -2.88 0.34
N ILE A 79 1.18 -1.61 0.34
CA ILE A 79 0.43 -0.98 -0.75
C ILE A 79 1.05 0.38 -1.08
N ARG A 80 1.34 0.62 -2.36
CA ARG A 80 1.84 1.91 -2.83
C ARG A 80 0.77 3.00 -2.68
N PRO A 81 1.13 4.24 -2.29
CA PRO A 81 0.17 5.33 -2.14
C PRO A 81 -0.65 5.62 -3.40
N GLU A 82 -0.07 5.48 -4.58
CA GLU A 82 -0.74 5.65 -5.87
C GLU A 82 -1.73 4.54 -6.21
N ASN A 83 -1.61 3.38 -5.56
CA ASN A 83 -2.54 2.25 -5.69
C ASN A 83 -3.68 2.30 -4.67
N MET A 84 -3.58 3.20 -3.69
CA MET A 84 -4.68 3.51 -2.79
C MET A 84 -5.69 4.41 -3.48
N ARG A 85 -6.97 4.24 -3.18
CA ARG A 85 -8.05 5.02 -3.80
C ARG A 85 -8.95 5.62 -2.74
N LEU A 86 -9.41 6.84 -3.01
CA LEU A 86 -10.59 7.38 -2.34
C LEU A 86 -11.81 6.75 -3.01
N VAL A 87 -12.70 6.22 -2.20
CA VAL A 87 -13.86 5.45 -2.66
C VAL A 87 -15.11 6.29 -2.47
N ASN A 88 -15.92 6.39 -3.52
CA ASN A 88 -17.25 6.94 -3.40
C ASN A 88 -18.17 5.83 -2.85
N PRO A 89 -18.99 6.07 -1.79
CA PRO A 89 -19.89 5.08 -1.23
C PRO A 89 -20.87 4.47 -2.25
N ASP A 90 -21.16 5.19 -3.33
CA ASP A 90 -22.10 4.79 -4.38
C ASP A 90 -21.45 4.01 -5.55
N GLU A 91 -20.13 3.84 -5.55
CA GLU A 91 -19.43 3.09 -6.59
C GLU A 91 -19.11 1.66 -6.17
N PRO A 92 -19.31 0.66 -7.05
CA PRO A 92 -18.82 -0.69 -6.80
C PRO A 92 -17.29 -0.66 -6.75
N CYS A 93 -16.73 -0.99 -5.62
CA CYS A 93 -15.31 -0.79 -5.38
C CYS A 93 -14.57 -2.04 -5.00
N SER A 94 -13.28 -1.87 -4.95
CA SER A 94 -12.29 -2.81 -4.46
C SER A 94 -12.73 -3.48 -3.15
N THR A 95 -12.32 -4.72 -2.98
CA THR A 95 -12.73 -5.57 -1.86
C THR A 95 -12.24 -5.08 -0.50
N ASN A 96 -11.14 -4.31 -0.46
CA ASN A 96 -10.57 -3.75 0.77
C ASN A 96 -10.94 -2.27 0.87
N VAL A 97 -11.99 -1.95 1.62
CA VAL A 97 -12.48 -0.59 1.83
C VAL A 97 -12.64 -0.29 3.31
N PHE A 98 -12.16 0.86 3.72
CA PHE A 98 -12.18 1.33 5.10
C PHE A 98 -12.58 2.80 5.17
N SER A 99 -13.02 3.22 6.35
CA SER A 99 -13.33 4.62 6.61
C SER A 99 -12.28 5.23 7.53
N GLY A 100 -11.90 6.45 7.25
CA GLY A 100 -10.93 7.19 8.04
C GLY A 100 -11.12 8.69 7.95
N GLN A 101 -10.34 9.41 8.74
CA GLN A 101 -10.31 10.86 8.72
C GLN A 101 -9.10 11.36 7.97
N LEU A 102 -9.32 12.17 6.94
CA LEU A 102 -8.27 12.90 6.27
C LEU A 102 -7.81 14.01 7.21
N PHE A 103 -6.56 13.97 7.66
CA PHE A 103 -6.05 14.94 8.63
C PHE A 103 -4.93 15.82 8.07
N ASN A 104 -4.35 15.43 6.93
CA ASN A 104 -3.32 16.24 6.28
C ASN A 104 -3.31 16.02 4.76
N GLU A 105 -2.85 17.04 4.04
CA GLU A 105 -2.70 16.99 2.59
C GLU A 105 -1.42 17.72 2.16
N TYR A 106 -0.72 17.14 1.21
CA TYR A 106 0.48 17.73 0.61
C TYR A 106 0.29 17.88 -0.89
N VAL A 107 0.48 19.07 -1.38
CA VAL A 107 0.45 19.34 -2.83
C VAL A 107 1.85 19.12 -3.40
N LEU A 108 1.98 18.16 -4.28
CA LEU A 108 3.23 17.73 -4.92
C LEU A 108 3.17 18.01 -6.44
N GLY A 109 3.04 19.28 -6.81
CA GLY A 109 2.86 19.69 -8.20
C GLY A 109 1.49 19.26 -8.75
N SER A 110 1.49 18.36 -9.74
CA SER A 110 0.26 17.81 -10.35
C SER A 110 -0.42 16.73 -9.51
N ARG A 111 0.20 16.32 -8.40
CA ARG A 111 -0.32 15.30 -7.50
C ARG A 111 -0.64 15.89 -6.14
N ILE A 112 -1.49 15.21 -5.43
CA ILE A 112 -1.80 15.48 -4.03
C ILE A 112 -1.64 14.18 -3.24
N GLN A 113 -1.00 14.26 -2.09
CA GLN A 113 -0.86 13.14 -1.17
C GLN A 113 -1.67 13.43 0.09
N TYR A 114 -2.56 12.53 0.41
CA TYR A 114 -3.40 12.57 1.60
C TYR A 114 -2.85 11.68 2.69
N GLN A 115 -2.94 12.16 3.94
CA GLN A 115 -2.77 11.35 5.13
C GLN A 115 -4.13 11.08 5.77
N ILE A 116 -4.51 9.82 5.82
CA ILE A 116 -5.79 9.37 6.35
C ILE A 116 -5.54 8.54 7.60
N ARG A 117 -6.17 8.92 8.71
CA ARG A 117 -6.14 8.17 9.96
C ARG A 117 -7.30 7.18 10.00
N CYS A 118 -6.98 5.91 10.13
CA CYS A 118 -7.94 4.85 10.35
C CYS A 118 -7.55 4.10 11.62
N LYS A 119 -8.28 4.34 12.72
CA LYS A 119 -7.94 3.85 14.06
C LYS A 119 -6.53 4.26 14.48
N SER A 120 -5.63 3.30 14.72
CA SER A 120 -4.24 3.56 15.10
C SER A 120 -3.27 3.71 13.92
N ASP A 121 -3.72 3.40 12.70
CA ASP A 121 -2.90 3.47 11.50
C ASP A 121 -3.09 4.77 10.72
N THR A 122 -2.04 5.14 9.99
CA THR A 122 -2.05 6.24 9.05
C THR A 122 -1.75 5.72 7.65
N PHE A 123 -2.60 6.10 6.70
CA PHE A 123 -2.46 5.70 5.30
C PHE A 123 -2.12 6.90 4.42
N LEU A 124 -1.23 6.69 3.47
CA LEU A 124 -0.90 7.62 2.41
C LEU A 124 -1.70 7.26 1.16
N VAL A 125 -2.43 8.21 0.61
CA VAL A 125 -3.16 8.07 -0.64
C VAL A 125 -2.69 9.14 -1.60
N GLU A 126 -2.17 8.76 -2.76
CA GLU A 126 -1.69 9.69 -3.78
C GLU A 126 -2.64 9.71 -4.97
N ARG A 127 -3.02 10.93 -5.38
CA ARG A 127 -3.95 11.17 -6.49
C ARG A 127 -3.44 12.29 -7.40
N LEU A 128 -3.92 12.30 -8.64
CA LEU A 128 -3.81 13.49 -9.48
C LEU A 128 -4.67 14.62 -8.89
N ARG A 129 -4.16 15.82 -8.97
CA ARG A 129 -4.87 17.01 -8.50
C ARG A 129 -6.02 17.33 -9.45
N GLU A 130 -7.24 17.34 -8.93
CA GLU A 130 -8.47 17.65 -9.66
C GLU A 130 -9.44 18.44 -8.78
N ALA A 131 -10.51 18.96 -9.36
CA ALA A 131 -11.55 19.66 -8.60
C ALA A 131 -12.43 18.67 -7.82
N GLY A 132 -12.97 19.11 -6.68
CA GLY A 132 -13.92 18.33 -5.90
C GLY A 132 -13.29 17.25 -4.99
N LEU A 133 -11.98 17.27 -4.83
CA LEU A 133 -11.28 16.38 -3.89
C LEU A 133 -11.60 16.76 -2.43
N PRO A 134 -11.60 15.79 -1.51
CA PRO A 134 -11.82 16.04 -0.08
C PRO A 134 -10.71 16.92 0.50
N LYS A 135 -11.02 17.57 1.64
CA LYS A 135 -10.12 18.45 2.37
C LYS A 135 -9.79 17.89 3.75
N SER A 136 -8.72 18.41 4.34
CA SER A 136 -8.35 18.08 5.72
C SER A 136 -9.53 18.28 6.69
N GLY A 137 -9.78 17.28 7.51
CA GLY A 137 -10.92 17.19 8.44
C GLY A 137 -12.08 16.34 7.95
N ASP A 138 -12.16 16.05 6.65
CA ASP A 138 -13.24 15.25 6.08
C ASP A 138 -13.12 13.77 6.47
N GLN A 139 -14.27 13.15 6.69
CA GLN A 139 -14.38 11.69 6.75
C GLN A 139 -14.41 11.17 5.31
N VAL A 140 -13.57 10.17 5.05
CA VAL A 140 -13.42 9.60 3.71
C VAL A 140 -13.47 8.07 3.78
N SER A 141 -13.93 7.46 2.68
CA SER A 141 -13.72 6.04 2.44
C SER A 141 -12.52 5.88 1.51
N PHE A 142 -11.66 4.95 1.83
CA PHE A 142 -10.47 4.65 1.06
C PHE A 142 -10.25 3.13 0.99
N GLY A 143 -9.50 2.69 0.02
CA GLY A 143 -9.25 1.28 -0.15
C GLY A 143 -8.29 0.96 -1.28
N TRP A 144 -8.12 -0.33 -1.52
CA TRP A 144 -7.27 -0.84 -2.59
C TRP A 144 -7.80 -2.16 -3.11
N SER A 145 -7.46 -2.46 -4.35
CA SER A 145 -7.68 -3.78 -4.93
C SER A 145 -6.71 -4.79 -4.31
N PRO A 146 -7.12 -6.01 -3.96
CA PRO A 146 -6.22 -7.03 -3.41
C PRO A 146 -4.94 -7.22 -4.24
N GLU A 147 -5.06 -7.20 -5.56
CA GLU A 147 -3.94 -7.40 -6.48
C GLU A 147 -2.94 -6.23 -6.51
N ASP A 148 -3.31 -5.06 -5.99
CA ASP A 148 -2.43 -3.90 -5.85
C ASP A 148 -1.57 -3.95 -4.57
N SER A 149 -1.73 -4.98 -3.76
CA SER A 149 -0.97 -5.20 -2.54
C SER A 149 0.11 -6.27 -2.71
N MET A 150 1.18 -6.11 -1.96
CA MET A 150 2.31 -7.04 -1.89
C MET A 150 2.37 -7.62 -0.48
N LEU A 151 2.40 -8.94 -0.37
CA LEU A 151 2.48 -9.62 0.92
C LEU A 151 3.87 -10.21 1.13
N PHE A 152 4.49 -9.84 2.24
CA PHE A 152 5.78 -10.37 2.68
C PHE A 152 5.60 -11.18 3.95
N PRO A 153 5.65 -12.52 3.87
CA PRO A 153 5.63 -13.42 5.03
C PRO A 153 6.82 -13.19 5.98
N GLU A 154 6.58 -13.43 7.29
CA GLU A 154 7.59 -13.39 8.36
C GLU A 154 7.72 -14.76 9.01
#